data_3525087facdcf886d879fe4fbbfe4eb8
#
_entry.id   3525087facdcf886d879fe4fbbfe4eb8
#
_cell.length_a   1.000
_cell.length_b   1.000
_cell.length_c   1.000
_cell.angle_alpha   90.00
_cell.angle_beta   90.00
_cell.angle_gamma   90.00
#
_symmetry.space_group_name_H-M   'P 1'
#
loop_
_entity.id
_entity.type
_entity.pdbx_description
1 polymer ?
#
loop_
_entity_poly.entity_id
_entity_poly.type
_entity_poly.pdbx_seq_one_letter_code
_entity_poly.pdbx_strand_id
1 'polypeptide(L)'
;MAEVEETLKRIQTQKGVQGIIIVTAEGIPIRSTLDNASTVQYAGLIQQLVMKARVTVREMDPQNDLTFLRIRSKKNEIMIAPDKDYFLIIL
;
A
#
# COMPACT_ATOMS: atom_id res chain seq x y z
N MET A 1 17.39 -3.26 3.20
CA MET A 1 16.00 -3.68 3.49
C MET A 1 15.75 -4.04 4.95
N ALA A 2 16.77 -3.91 5.81
CA ALA A 2 16.59 -4.16 7.24
C ALA A 2 15.54 -3.24 7.87
N GLU A 3 15.53 -1.97 7.47
CA GLU A 3 14.58 -0.99 7.97
C GLU A 3 13.14 -1.35 7.59
N VAL A 4 12.96 -1.87 6.38
CA VAL A 4 11.66 -2.30 5.90
C VAL A 4 11.16 -3.50 6.71
N GLU A 5 12.03 -4.45 6.98
CA GLU A 5 11.66 -5.64 7.74
C GLU A 5 11.30 -5.32 9.18
N GLU A 6 12.04 -4.39 9.81
CA GLU A 6 11.72 -3.94 11.16
C GLU A 6 10.35 -3.24 11.19
N THR A 7 10.08 -2.40 10.20
CA THR A 7 8.80 -1.71 10.08
C THR A 7 7.66 -2.71 9.89
N LEU A 8 7.87 -3.73 9.06
CA LEU A 8 6.89 -4.80 8.84
C LEU A 8 6.57 -5.52 10.14
N LYS A 9 7.62 -5.93 10.88
CA LYS A 9 7.43 -6.64 12.14
C LYS A 9 6.65 -5.79 13.14
N ARG A 10 7.00 -4.52 13.23
CA ARG A 10 6.32 -3.60 14.14
C ARG A 10 4.84 -3.43 13.80
N ILE A 11 4.53 -3.29 12.51
CA ILE A 11 3.15 -3.13 12.06
C ILE A 11 2.36 -4.41 12.26
N GLN A 12 2.97 -5.57 11.99
CA GLN A 12 2.32 -6.87 12.17
C GLN A 12 1.90 -7.14 13.61
N THR A 13 2.61 -6.58 14.58
CA THR A 13 2.28 -6.76 15.99
C THR A 13 1.11 -5.89 16.43
N GLN A 14 0.69 -4.93 15.61
CA GLN A 14 -0.43 -4.06 15.96
C GLN A 14 -1.76 -4.79 15.82
N LYS A 15 -2.64 -4.51 16.77
CA LYS A 15 -3.95 -5.14 16.81
C LYS A 15 -4.78 -4.73 15.61
N GLY A 16 -5.40 -5.70 14.96
CA GLY A 16 -6.28 -5.46 13.82
C GLY A 16 -5.61 -5.55 12.46
N VAL A 17 -4.28 -5.66 12.41
CA VAL A 17 -3.58 -5.83 11.15
C VAL A 17 -3.68 -7.29 10.71
N GLN A 18 -4.30 -7.53 9.56
CA GLN A 18 -4.49 -8.87 9.00
C GLN A 18 -3.41 -9.26 8.01
N GLY A 19 -2.80 -8.27 7.36
CA GLY A 19 -1.77 -8.54 6.38
C GLY A 19 -1.07 -7.28 5.94
N ILE A 20 0.13 -7.45 5.38
CA ILE A 20 0.96 -6.36 4.88
C ILE A 20 1.57 -6.79 3.55
N ILE A 21 1.58 -5.87 2.58
CA ILE A 21 2.23 -6.08 1.29
C ILE A 21 3.06 -4.85 0.97
N ILE A 22 4.30 -5.06 0.54
CA ILE A 22 5.14 -3.98 -0.01
C ILE A 22 5.21 -4.19 -1.51
N VAL A 23 4.90 -3.14 -2.26
CA VAL A 23 4.76 -3.19 -3.71
C VAL A 23 5.59 -2.08 -4.33
N THR A 24 6.27 -2.38 -5.43
CA THR A 24 6.99 -1.34 -6.19
C THR A 24 6.01 -0.39 -6.87
N ALA A 25 6.53 0.74 -7.34
CA ALA A 25 5.70 1.72 -8.06
C ALA A 25 5.03 1.11 -9.30
N GLU A 26 5.61 0.06 -9.88
CA GLU A 26 5.07 -0.63 -11.06
C GLU A 26 4.05 -1.72 -10.72
N GLY A 27 3.79 -1.95 -9.43
CA GLY A 27 2.80 -2.95 -9.02
C GLY A 27 3.38 -4.34 -8.76
N ILE A 28 4.70 -4.44 -8.61
CA ILE A 28 5.38 -5.72 -8.37
C ILE A 28 5.54 -5.92 -6.86
N PRO A 29 4.95 -6.97 -6.27
CA PRO A 29 5.11 -7.20 -4.83
C PRO A 29 6.54 -7.62 -4.49
N ILE A 30 7.09 -7.03 -3.43
CA ILE A 30 8.43 -7.34 -2.93
C ILE A 30 8.35 -8.23 -1.71
N ARG A 31 7.43 -7.93 -0.81
CA ARG A 31 7.21 -8.66 0.44
C ARG A 31 5.72 -8.74 0.71
N SER A 32 5.28 -9.85 1.27
CA SER A 32 3.88 -10.02 1.62
C SER A 32 3.73 -11.05 2.74
N THR A 33 2.73 -10.83 3.59
CA THR A 33 2.30 -11.80 4.59
C THR A 33 1.14 -12.65 4.11
N LEU A 34 0.65 -12.37 2.88
CA LEU A 34 -0.46 -13.09 2.30
C LEU A 34 0.02 -14.18 1.33
N ASP A 35 -0.90 -15.03 0.89
CA ASP A 35 -0.62 -16.00 -0.16
C ASP A 35 -0.31 -15.31 -1.49
N ASN A 36 0.33 -16.02 -2.41
CA ASN A 36 0.77 -15.44 -3.68
C ASN A 36 -0.38 -14.91 -4.52
N ALA A 37 -1.47 -15.65 -4.62
CA ALA A 37 -2.61 -15.24 -5.46
C ALA A 37 -3.22 -13.93 -4.97
N SER A 38 -3.48 -13.82 -3.67
CA SER A 38 -4.02 -12.60 -3.08
C SER A 38 -3.04 -11.45 -3.19
N THR A 39 -1.77 -11.70 -2.97
CA THR A 39 -0.71 -10.69 -3.06
C THR A 39 -0.67 -10.06 -4.45
N VAL A 40 -0.65 -10.87 -5.49
CA VAL A 40 -0.61 -10.38 -6.87
C VAL A 40 -1.88 -9.57 -7.19
N GLN A 41 -3.01 -10.06 -6.76
CA GLN A 41 -4.29 -9.38 -7.00
C GLN A 41 -4.35 -8.02 -6.32
N TYR A 42 -4.03 -7.94 -5.03
CA TYR A 42 -4.00 -6.68 -4.31
C TYR A 42 -2.96 -5.72 -4.91
N ALA A 43 -1.76 -6.21 -5.19
CA ALA A 43 -0.69 -5.37 -5.72
C ALA A 43 -1.12 -4.67 -7.01
N GLY A 44 -1.71 -5.41 -7.94
CA GLY A 44 -2.16 -4.86 -9.21
C GLY A 44 -3.29 -3.87 -9.08
N LEU A 45 -4.33 -4.22 -8.32
CA LEU A 45 -5.49 -3.35 -8.14
C LEU A 45 -5.15 -2.09 -7.35
N ILE A 46 -4.38 -2.22 -6.29
CA ILE A 46 -4.01 -1.08 -5.46
C ILE A 46 -3.06 -0.14 -6.21
N GLN A 47 -2.15 -0.69 -7.01
CA GLN A 47 -1.25 0.12 -7.82
C GLN A 47 -2.04 1.05 -8.76
N GLN A 48 -3.06 0.54 -9.42
CA GLN A 48 -3.91 1.33 -10.30
C GLN A 48 -4.65 2.43 -9.52
N LEU A 49 -5.14 2.09 -8.33
CA LEU A 49 -5.85 3.03 -7.49
C LEU A 49 -4.93 4.15 -6.98
N VAL A 50 -3.71 3.79 -6.57
CA VAL A 50 -2.70 4.76 -6.10
C VAL A 50 -2.34 5.73 -7.21
N MET A 51 -2.13 5.21 -8.43
CA MET A 51 -1.81 6.06 -9.58
C MET A 51 -2.95 7.03 -9.88
N LYS A 52 -4.19 6.58 -9.84
CA LYS A 52 -5.35 7.42 -10.09
C LYS A 52 -5.51 8.49 -9.01
N ALA A 53 -5.33 8.10 -7.75
CA ALA A 53 -5.40 9.04 -6.63
C ALA A 53 -4.30 10.09 -6.71
N ARG A 54 -3.09 9.68 -7.08
CA ARG A 54 -1.96 10.61 -7.23
C ARG A 54 -2.21 11.62 -8.33
N VAL A 55 -2.71 11.17 -9.47
CA VAL A 55 -3.06 12.05 -10.60
C VAL A 55 -4.14 13.06 -10.16
N THR A 56 -5.14 12.59 -9.43
CA THR A 56 -6.22 13.46 -8.95
C THR A 56 -5.68 14.57 -8.04
N VAL A 57 -4.81 14.20 -7.09
CA VAL A 57 -4.21 15.17 -6.18
C VAL A 57 -3.41 16.21 -6.95
N ARG A 58 -2.60 15.77 -7.90
CA ARG A 58 -1.72 16.67 -8.67
C ARG A 58 -2.47 17.53 -9.68
N GLU A 59 -3.60 17.08 -10.18
CA GLU A 59 -4.44 17.91 -11.04
C GLU A 59 -5.09 19.04 -10.27
N MET A 60 -5.45 18.79 -9.01
CA MET A 60 -5.99 19.84 -8.16
C MET A 60 -4.92 20.85 -7.74
N ASP A 61 -3.70 20.38 -7.51
CA ASP A 61 -2.57 21.22 -7.12
C ASP A 61 -1.25 20.57 -7.54
N PRO A 62 -0.59 21.07 -8.60
CA PRO A 62 0.67 20.45 -9.08
C PRO A 62 1.82 20.45 -8.07
N GLN A 63 1.74 21.26 -7.02
CA GLN A 63 2.74 21.30 -5.96
C GLN A 63 2.48 20.28 -4.85
N ASN A 64 1.34 19.58 -4.92
CA ASN A 64 0.93 18.62 -3.91
C ASN A 64 1.26 17.19 -4.33
N ASP A 65 1.17 16.25 -3.41
CA ASP A 65 1.36 14.84 -3.71
C ASP A 65 0.53 13.99 -2.74
N LEU A 66 0.24 12.77 -3.15
CA LEU A 66 -0.49 11.82 -2.32
C LEU A 66 0.47 11.23 -1.28
N THR A 67 0.14 11.35 -0.01
CA THR A 67 0.96 10.80 1.07
C THR A 67 0.31 9.61 1.77
N PHE A 68 -1.01 9.47 1.65
CA PHE A 68 -1.73 8.40 2.32
C PHE A 68 -3.09 8.20 1.68
N LEU A 69 -3.53 6.93 1.59
CA LEU A 69 -4.84 6.59 1.08
C LEU A 69 -5.47 5.56 2.01
N ARG A 70 -6.72 5.79 2.37
CA ARG A 70 -7.44 4.90 3.28
C ARG A 70 -8.79 4.54 2.67
N ILE A 71 -9.06 3.24 2.58
CA ILE A 71 -10.31 2.72 2.02
C ILE A 71 -10.99 1.90 3.09
N ARG A 72 -12.26 2.21 3.35
CA ARG A 72 -13.06 1.45 4.29
C ARG A 72 -14.28 0.89 3.56
N SER A 73 -14.45 -0.42 3.64
CA SER A 73 -15.63 -1.10 3.14
C SER A 73 -16.45 -1.59 4.33
N LYS A 74 -17.52 -2.34 4.07
CA LYS A 74 -18.33 -2.92 5.15
C LYS A 74 -17.54 -3.89 6.02
N LYS A 75 -16.64 -4.65 5.42
CA LYS A 75 -15.91 -5.72 6.10
C LYS A 75 -14.47 -5.39 6.41
N ASN A 76 -13.83 -4.57 5.60
CA ASN A 76 -12.39 -4.39 5.63
C ASN A 76 -11.98 -2.93 5.56
N GLU A 77 -10.75 -2.69 5.97
CA GLU A 77 -10.10 -1.41 5.80
C GLU A 77 -8.73 -1.65 5.19
N ILE A 78 -8.37 -0.83 4.21
CA ILE A 78 -7.08 -0.90 3.54
C ILE A 78 -6.39 0.45 3.69
N MET A 79 -5.17 0.44 4.22
CA MET A 79 -4.37 1.65 4.33
C MET A 79 -3.19 1.53 3.39
N ILE A 80 -2.92 2.59 2.65
CA ILE A 80 -1.87 2.60 1.63
C ILE A 80 -0.98 3.81 1.86
N ALA A 81 0.32 3.57 2.06
CA ALA A 81 1.31 4.60 2.28
C ALA A 81 2.31 4.61 1.12
N PRO A 82 2.15 5.53 0.15
CA PRO A 82 3.09 5.64 -0.96
C PRO A 82 4.42 6.26 -0.51
N ASP A 83 5.50 5.79 -1.11
CA ASP A 83 6.82 6.37 -0.97
C ASP A 83 7.41 6.52 -2.38
N LYS A 84 8.66 6.94 -2.52
CA LYS A 84 9.25 7.27 -3.82
C LYS A 84 9.23 6.08 -4.79
N ASP A 85 9.68 4.93 -4.34
CA ASP A 85 9.89 3.78 -5.22
C ASP A 85 8.93 2.63 -4.95
N TYR A 86 8.18 2.70 -3.88
CA TYR A 86 7.25 1.63 -3.51
C TYR A 86 6.13 2.18 -2.63
N PHE A 87 5.15 1.33 -2.37
CA PHE A 87 4.09 1.67 -1.44
C PHE A 87 3.79 0.47 -0.53
N LEU A 88 3.30 0.80 0.65
CA LEU A 88 2.95 -0.17 1.68
C LEU A 88 1.44 -0.32 1.73
N ILE A 89 0.98 -1.57 1.69
CA ILE A 89 -0.45 -1.88 1.83
C ILE A 89 -0.65 -2.57 3.17
N ILE A 90 -1.54 -2.04 4.00
CA ILE A 90 -1.88 -2.61 5.30
C ILE A 90 -3.34 -3.02 5.27
N LEU A 91 -3.58 -4.29 5.51
CA LEU A 91 -4.92 -4.87 5.49
C LEU A 91 -5.42 -5.18 6.88
#